data_e57c17863ea090966d448805f8610b13
#
_entry.id   e57c17863ea090966d448805f8610b13
#
_cell.length_a   1.000
_cell.length_b   1.000
_cell.length_c   1.000
_cell.angle_alpha   90.00
_cell.angle_beta   90.00
_cell.angle_gamma   90.00
#
_symmetry.space_group_name_H-M   'P 1'
#
loop_
_entity.id
_entity.type
_entity.pdbx_description
1 polymer ?
#
loop_
_entity_poly.entity_id
_entity_poly.type
_entity_poly.pdbx_seq_one_letter_code
_entity_poly.pdbx_strand_id
1 'polypeptide(L)'
;MGKRDGAILFLAICMTVLGVIRVFVEGSVETGAWGLSFRQEGSAPVGSAGVDQLRQFDAAYLGDTRQKRLYLTFDAGYENGSTEKILDTLKAHQVPAAFFLVGNYIQRNADLVRRMVAEGHIVGNHTMH
;
A
#
# COMPACT_ATOMS: atom_id res chain seq x y z
N MET A 1 -7.27 -42.19 -36.59
CA MET A 1 -6.47 -41.45 -35.61
C MET A 1 -5.43 -42.39 -35.03
N GLY A 2 -4.15 -42.21 -35.38
CA GLY A 2 -3.10 -43.15 -34.98
C GLY A 2 -2.73 -42.96 -33.50
N LYS A 3 -2.08 -43.97 -32.89
CA LYS A 3 -1.60 -43.87 -31.48
C LYS A 3 -0.72 -42.63 -31.19
N ARG A 4 -0.01 -42.15 -32.24
CA ARG A 4 0.82 -40.93 -32.14
C ARG A 4 -0.01 -39.65 -32.07
N ASP A 5 -1.13 -39.58 -32.79
CA ASP A 5 -2.02 -38.39 -32.81
C ASP A 5 -2.75 -38.25 -31.47
N GLY A 6 -3.14 -39.39 -30.82
CA GLY A 6 -3.72 -39.38 -29.49
C GLY A 6 -2.76 -38.92 -28.40
N ALA A 7 -1.45 -39.29 -28.51
CA ALA A 7 -0.44 -38.83 -27.56
C ALA A 7 -0.15 -37.34 -27.66
N ILE A 8 -0.09 -36.79 -28.88
CA ILE A 8 0.11 -35.36 -29.13
C ILE A 8 -1.08 -34.53 -28.61
N LEU A 9 -2.32 -35.02 -28.87
CA LEU A 9 -3.52 -34.35 -28.36
C LEU A 9 -3.58 -34.37 -26.85
N PHE A 10 -3.23 -35.49 -26.20
CA PHE A 10 -3.18 -35.59 -24.73
C PHE A 10 -2.14 -34.66 -24.13
N LEU A 11 -0.94 -34.55 -24.70
CA LEU A 11 0.10 -33.63 -24.27
C LEU A 11 -0.33 -32.15 -24.42
N ALA A 12 -0.99 -31.81 -25.53
CA ALA A 12 -1.51 -30.46 -25.75
C ALA A 12 -2.58 -30.10 -24.70
N ILE A 13 -3.49 -31.00 -24.38
CA ILE A 13 -4.51 -30.79 -23.34
C ILE A 13 -3.87 -30.65 -21.95
N CYS A 14 -2.87 -31.46 -21.61
CA CYS A 14 -2.15 -31.34 -20.36
C CYS A 14 -1.41 -29.99 -20.23
N MET A 15 -0.79 -29.53 -21.31
CA MET A 15 -0.10 -28.23 -21.33
C MET A 15 -1.07 -27.04 -21.17
N THR A 16 -2.24 -27.09 -21.81
CA THR A 16 -3.27 -26.06 -21.65
C THR A 16 -3.88 -26.08 -20.25
N VAL A 17 -4.17 -27.25 -19.68
CA VAL A 17 -4.69 -27.39 -18.32
C VAL A 17 -3.67 -26.89 -17.30
N LEU A 18 -2.38 -27.23 -17.43
CA LEU A 18 -1.31 -26.72 -16.57
C LEU A 18 -1.12 -25.21 -16.72
N GLY A 19 -1.25 -24.67 -17.94
CA GLY A 19 -1.22 -23.24 -18.18
C GLY A 19 -2.38 -22.49 -17.50
N VAL A 20 -3.60 -23.03 -17.61
CA VAL A 20 -4.79 -22.49 -16.94
C VAL A 20 -4.66 -22.57 -15.42
N ILE A 21 -4.17 -23.70 -14.89
CA ILE A 21 -3.93 -23.84 -13.44
C ILE A 21 -2.89 -22.83 -12.97
N ARG A 22 -1.80 -22.59 -13.71
CA ARG A 22 -0.83 -21.53 -13.34
C ARG A 22 -1.44 -20.14 -13.32
N VAL A 23 -2.23 -19.78 -14.31
CA VAL A 23 -2.91 -18.48 -14.35
C VAL A 23 -3.87 -18.33 -13.18
N PHE A 24 -4.58 -19.38 -12.79
CA PHE A 24 -5.45 -19.35 -11.61
C PHE A 24 -4.69 -19.32 -10.28
N VAL A 25 -3.52 -19.96 -10.18
CA VAL A 25 -2.70 -19.96 -8.95
C VAL A 25 -1.92 -18.64 -8.78
N GLU A 26 -1.47 -18.04 -9.88
CA GLU A 26 -0.79 -16.72 -9.86
C GLU A 26 -1.77 -15.56 -9.67
N GLY A 27 -3.06 -15.75 -9.90
CA GLY A 27 -4.12 -14.74 -9.74
C GLY A 27 -4.81 -14.72 -8.37
N SER A 28 -4.58 -15.69 -7.50
CA SER A 28 -5.08 -15.66 -6.14
C SER A 28 -4.11 -14.88 -5.24
N VAL A 29 -4.20 -13.55 -5.26
CA VAL A 29 -3.68 -12.75 -4.17
C VAL A 29 -4.52 -13.14 -2.95
N GLU A 30 -3.99 -13.97 -2.06
CA GLU A 30 -4.56 -14.10 -0.72
C GLU A 30 -4.48 -12.72 -0.07
N THR A 31 -5.60 -12.01 -0.07
CA THR A 31 -5.76 -10.78 0.69
C THR A 31 -5.87 -11.15 2.16
N GLY A 32 -4.76 -11.53 2.75
CA GLY A 32 -4.64 -11.65 4.21
C GLY A 32 -4.83 -10.27 4.84
N ALA A 33 -5.41 -10.22 6.02
CA ALA A 33 -5.51 -8.98 6.76
C ALA A 33 -4.10 -8.42 7.00
N TRP A 34 -3.86 -7.19 6.53
CA TRP A 34 -2.61 -6.48 6.81
C TRP A 34 -2.58 -6.03 8.27
N GLY A 35 -1.44 -6.17 8.93
CA GLY A 35 -1.26 -5.65 10.28
C GLY A 35 0.20 -5.66 10.73
N LEU A 36 0.47 -4.86 11.75
CA LEU A 36 1.76 -4.80 12.44
C LEU A 36 1.62 -5.42 13.83
N SER A 37 2.63 -6.21 14.22
CA SER A 37 2.75 -6.79 15.55
C SER A 37 3.93 -6.15 16.28
N PHE A 38 3.67 -5.56 17.44
CA PHE A 38 4.65 -4.99 18.34
C PHE A 38 4.91 -5.99 19.47
N ARG A 39 5.92 -6.84 19.31
CA ARG A 39 6.18 -7.98 20.20
C ARG A 39 7.05 -7.64 21.39
N GLN A 40 7.93 -6.66 21.23
CA GLN A 40 8.92 -6.28 22.24
C GLN A 40 9.19 -4.78 22.17
N GLU A 41 9.26 -4.12 23.32
CA GLU A 41 9.62 -2.72 23.41
C GLU A 41 11.05 -2.47 22.84
N GLY A 42 11.20 -1.37 22.10
CA GLY A 42 12.47 -1.02 21.45
C GLY A 42 12.84 -1.86 20.22
N SER A 43 12.01 -2.84 19.84
CA SER A 43 12.20 -3.64 18.62
C SER A 43 11.35 -3.11 17.46
N ALA A 44 11.82 -3.35 16.24
CA ALA A 44 11.06 -3.06 15.05
C ALA A 44 9.76 -3.91 15.01
N PRO A 45 8.62 -3.35 14.55
CA PRO A 45 7.40 -4.13 14.38
C PRO A 45 7.57 -5.18 13.29
N VAL A 46 6.80 -6.26 13.41
CA VAL A 46 6.73 -7.32 12.40
C VAL A 46 5.43 -7.18 11.63
N GLY A 47 5.53 -7.00 10.31
CA GLY A 47 4.35 -6.96 9.42
C GLY A 47 3.84 -8.35 9.05
N SER A 48 2.58 -8.43 8.63
CA SER A 48 1.98 -9.67 8.09
C SER A 48 2.68 -10.16 6.82
N ALA A 49 3.28 -9.23 6.04
CA ALA A 49 4.15 -9.54 4.91
C ALA A 49 5.59 -9.12 5.22
N GLY A 50 6.56 -9.85 4.68
CA GLY A 50 7.98 -9.53 4.85
C GLY A 50 8.39 -8.25 4.12
N VAL A 51 9.42 -7.55 4.63
CA VAL A 51 9.95 -6.32 4.01
C VAL A 51 10.36 -6.54 2.55
N ASP A 52 11.00 -7.68 2.24
CA ASP A 52 11.45 -7.99 0.87
C ASP A 52 10.29 -8.27 -0.08
N GLN A 53 9.21 -8.84 0.42
CA GLN A 53 7.97 -9.03 -0.34
C GLN A 53 7.32 -7.69 -0.70
N LEU A 54 7.31 -6.73 0.23
CA LEU A 54 6.73 -5.41 -0.01
C LEU A 54 7.56 -4.54 -0.96
N ARG A 55 8.89 -4.70 -0.96
CA ARG A 55 9.78 -3.97 -1.88
C ARG A 55 9.45 -4.21 -3.36
N GLN A 56 8.90 -5.36 -3.72
CA GLN A 56 8.47 -5.65 -5.09
C GLN A 56 7.34 -4.72 -5.57
N PHE A 57 6.64 -4.09 -4.64
CA PHE A 57 5.52 -3.18 -4.88
C PHE A 57 5.86 -1.73 -4.49
N ASP A 58 7.14 -1.40 -4.29
CA ASP A 58 7.58 -0.11 -3.76
C ASP A 58 6.89 0.29 -2.45
N ALA A 59 6.45 -0.72 -1.67
CA ALA A 59 5.78 -0.54 -0.40
C ALA A 59 6.73 -0.79 0.78
N ALA A 60 6.53 -0.02 1.85
CA ALA A 60 7.32 -0.16 3.08
C ALA A 60 6.46 0.16 4.31
N TYR A 61 6.75 -0.50 5.43
CA TYR A 61 6.20 -0.16 6.74
C TYR A 61 7.29 0.14 7.77
N LEU A 62 8.55 -0.01 7.38
CA LEU A 62 9.69 0.18 8.24
C LEU A 62 10.78 0.96 7.49
N GLY A 63 11.25 2.03 8.10
CA GLY A 63 12.38 2.81 7.59
C GLY A 63 13.74 2.24 8.06
N ASP A 64 14.80 2.98 7.85
CA ASP A 64 16.14 2.63 8.34
C ASP A 64 16.22 2.81 9.86
N THR A 65 16.16 1.70 10.59
CA THR A 65 16.17 1.67 12.06
C THR A 65 17.48 2.12 12.70
N ARG A 66 18.54 2.30 11.91
CA ARG A 66 19.84 2.85 12.38
C ARG A 66 19.79 4.37 12.54
N GLN A 67 18.77 5.01 12.01
CA GLN A 67 18.58 6.45 12.07
C GLN A 67 17.40 6.79 12.98
N LYS A 68 17.55 7.85 13.80
CA LYS A 68 16.45 8.41 14.60
C LYS A 68 15.56 9.25 13.70
N ARG A 69 14.66 8.61 12.93
CA ARG A 69 13.69 9.25 12.04
C ARG A 69 12.28 8.82 12.39
N LEU A 70 11.37 9.77 12.31
CA LEU A 70 9.93 9.54 12.35
C LEU A 70 9.35 9.87 10.97
N TYR A 71 8.40 9.06 10.53
CA TYR A 71 7.61 9.30 9.33
C TYR A 71 6.18 9.58 9.79
N LEU A 72 5.73 10.82 9.58
CA LEU A 72 4.39 11.23 9.97
C LEU A 72 3.40 10.91 8.85
N THR A 73 2.36 10.16 9.19
CA THR A 73 1.24 9.87 8.29
C THR A 73 -0.07 10.27 8.96
N PHE A 74 -0.98 10.81 8.17
CA PHE A 74 -2.31 11.22 8.60
C PHE A 74 -3.35 10.61 7.68
N ASP A 75 -4.28 9.85 8.24
CA ASP A 75 -5.45 9.35 7.53
C ASP A 75 -6.61 10.31 7.75
N ALA A 76 -7.15 10.89 6.68
CA ALA A 76 -8.19 11.91 6.77
C ALA A 76 -9.40 11.56 5.91
N GLY A 77 -10.52 11.29 6.59
CA GLY A 77 -11.83 11.05 5.98
C GLY A 77 -12.87 12.13 6.28
N TYR A 78 -12.61 12.94 7.31
CA TYR A 78 -13.51 13.99 7.77
C TYR A 78 -12.74 15.22 8.22
N GLU A 79 -13.27 16.43 7.95
CA GLU A 79 -12.70 17.70 8.38
C GLU A 79 -13.51 18.29 9.53
N ASN A 80 -12.83 18.65 10.61
CA ASN A 80 -13.39 19.25 11.82
C ASN A 80 -12.69 20.56 12.25
N GLY A 81 -11.90 21.16 11.35
CA GLY A 81 -11.09 22.35 11.62
C GLY A 81 -9.71 22.06 12.20
N SER A 82 -9.29 20.79 12.24
CA SER A 82 -7.98 20.40 12.76
C SER A 82 -6.88 20.43 11.69
N THR A 83 -7.22 20.16 10.43
CA THR A 83 -6.21 20.02 9.37
C THR A 83 -5.41 21.30 9.14
N GLU A 84 -6.04 22.48 9.15
CA GLU A 84 -5.31 23.75 9.02
C GLU A 84 -4.26 23.92 10.10
N LYS A 85 -4.61 23.62 11.35
CA LYS A 85 -3.69 23.73 12.50
C LYS A 85 -2.54 22.74 12.40
N ILE A 86 -2.80 21.53 11.89
CA ILE A 86 -1.77 20.52 11.62
C ILE A 86 -0.81 21.05 10.56
N LEU A 87 -1.31 21.56 9.44
CA LEU A 87 -0.50 22.13 8.37
C LEU A 87 0.32 23.33 8.85
N ASP A 88 -0.28 24.22 9.63
CA ASP A 88 0.45 25.36 10.23
C ASP A 88 1.61 24.90 11.10
N THR A 89 1.38 23.86 11.91
CA THR A 89 2.41 23.28 12.78
C THR A 89 3.53 22.63 11.97
N LEU A 90 3.17 21.81 10.98
CA LEU A 90 4.13 21.13 10.10
C LEU A 90 4.99 22.16 9.35
N LYS A 91 4.38 23.22 8.85
CA LYS A 91 5.05 24.32 8.17
C LYS A 91 6.01 25.08 9.10
N ALA A 92 5.57 25.41 10.31
CA ALA A 92 6.40 26.11 11.30
C ALA A 92 7.65 25.31 11.68
N HIS A 93 7.55 23.98 11.68
CA HIS A 93 8.67 23.08 11.97
C HIS A 93 9.40 22.57 10.74
N GLN A 94 8.98 22.94 9.54
CA GLN A 94 9.55 22.47 8.26
C GLN A 94 9.53 20.93 8.14
N VAL A 95 8.47 20.29 8.59
CA VAL A 95 8.31 18.83 8.62
C VAL A 95 7.39 18.39 7.49
N PRO A 96 7.90 17.64 6.50
CA PRO A 96 7.05 17.01 5.52
C PRO A 96 6.30 15.82 6.14
N ALA A 97 5.10 15.56 5.64
CA ALA A 97 4.26 14.43 6.07
C ALA A 97 3.54 13.79 4.88
N ALA A 98 2.96 12.62 5.07
CA ALA A 98 2.06 12.00 4.12
C ALA A 98 0.61 12.04 4.64
N PHE A 99 -0.31 12.47 3.78
CA PHE A 99 -1.74 12.51 4.04
C PHE A 99 -2.44 11.50 3.14
N PHE A 100 -3.07 10.49 3.70
CA PHE A 100 -3.90 9.55 2.99
C PHE A 100 -5.36 9.99 3.09
N LEU A 101 -5.93 10.40 1.96
CA LEU A 101 -7.20 11.10 1.93
C LEU A 101 -8.29 10.23 1.30
N VAL A 102 -9.45 10.18 1.97
CA VAL A 102 -10.66 9.60 1.42
C VAL A 102 -11.22 10.49 0.31
N GLY A 103 -11.77 9.90 -0.75
CA GLY A 103 -12.28 10.64 -1.90
C GLY A 103 -13.27 11.74 -1.54
N ASN A 104 -14.18 11.50 -0.60
CA ASN A 104 -15.11 12.49 -0.09
C ASN A 104 -14.42 13.69 0.58
N TYR A 105 -13.29 13.44 1.29
CA TYR A 105 -12.50 14.52 1.89
C TYR A 105 -11.91 15.43 0.83
N ILE A 106 -11.31 14.83 -0.22
CA ILE A 106 -10.70 15.57 -1.35
C ILE A 106 -11.73 16.49 -2.03
N GLN A 107 -12.92 15.96 -2.30
CA GLN A 107 -14.00 16.71 -2.98
C GLN A 107 -14.47 17.91 -2.15
N ARG A 108 -14.59 17.75 -0.83
CA ARG A 108 -15.14 18.79 0.05
C ARG A 108 -14.11 19.81 0.51
N ASN A 109 -12.83 19.45 0.53
CA ASN A 109 -11.75 20.25 1.11
C ASN A 109 -10.60 20.45 0.11
N ALA A 110 -10.95 20.74 -1.15
CA ALA A 110 -9.98 20.86 -2.24
C ALA A 110 -8.88 21.91 -1.96
N ASP A 111 -9.19 22.97 -1.22
CA ASP A 111 -8.23 24.01 -0.87
C ASP A 111 -7.18 23.51 0.12
N LEU A 112 -7.59 22.72 1.12
CA LEU A 112 -6.66 22.08 2.05
C LEU A 112 -5.75 21.07 1.32
N VAL A 113 -6.31 20.32 0.38
CA VAL A 113 -5.52 19.36 -0.42
C VAL A 113 -4.48 20.08 -1.28
N ARG A 114 -4.85 21.20 -1.93
CA ARG A 114 -3.89 22.01 -2.69
C ARG A 114 -2.82 22.60 -1.77
N ARG A 115 -3.20 23.02 -0.57
CA ARG A 115 -2.26 23.53 0.44
C ARG A 115 -1.27 22.44 0.85
N MET A 116 -1.72 21.20 1.12
CA MET A 116 -0.85 20.06 1.42
C MET A 116 0.23 19.88 0.35
N VAL A 117 -0.17 19.85 -0.92
CA VAL A 117 0.76 19.67 -2.05
C VAL A 117 1.71 20.88 -2.16
N ALA A 118 1.20 22.11 -2.04
CA ALA A 118 1.99 23.33 -2.15
C ALA A 118 3.05 23.46 -1.02
N GLU A 119 2.76 22.91 0.16
CA GLU A 119 3.67 22.90 1.31
C GLU A 119 4.62 21.68 1.32
N GLY A 120 4.61 20.85 0.25
CA GLY A 120 5.56 19.76 0.04
C GLY A 120 5.19 18.46 0.76
N HIS A 121 3.93 18.30 1.15
CA HIS A 121 3.43 17.04 1.71
C HIS A 121 3.06 16.04 0.60
N ILE A 122 3.13 14.75 0.92
CA ILE A 122 2.67 13.68 0.05
C ILE A 122 1.16 13.52 0.25
N VAL A 123 0.41 13.47 -0.84
CA VAL A 123 -1.02 13.14 -0.82
C VAL A 123 -1.23 11.77 -1.45
N GLY A 124 -1.75 10.83 -0.68
CA GLY A 124 -2.04 9.47 -1.06
C GLY A 124 -3.55 9.15 -1.04
N ASN A 125 -3.90 8.07 -1.68
CA ASN A 125 -5.28 7.58 -1.74
C ASN A 125 -5.60 6.71 -0.52
N HIS A 126 -6.75 6.97 0.14
CA HIS A 126 -7.29 6.17 1.25
C HIS A 126 -8.72 5.70 0.95
N THR A 127 -8.93 5.13 -0.23
CA THR A 127 -10.24 4.68 -0.74
C THR A 127 -11.21 5.83 -1.05
N MET A 128 -12.45 5.50 -1.41
CA MET A 128 -13.46 6.50 -1.78
C MET A 128 -14.36 6.89 -0.59
N HIS A 129 -14.60 5.96 0.33
CA HIS A 129 -15.47 6.11 1.51
C HIS A 129 -14.83 5.47 2.72
#